data_01d00181eab3eef1f1b70fefb48a4c1c
#
_entry.id   01d00181eab3eef1f1b70fefb48a4c1c
#
_cell.length_a   1.000
_cell.length_b   1.000
_cell.length_c   1.000
_cell.angle_alpha   90.00
_cell.angle_beta   90.00
_cell.angle_gamma   90.00
#
_symmetry.space_group_name_H-M   'P 1'
#
loop_
_entity.id
_entity.type
_entity.pdbx_description
1 polymer ?
#
loop_
_entity_poly.entity_id
_entity_poly.type
_entity_poly.pdbx_seq_one_letter_code
_entity_poly.pdbx_strand_id
1 'polypeptide(L)'
;MRRLIYALVPLSLPLMGCVQTSPYEPEIAELQAQEAQELGLTGLPVAEEIELGRQVAASQCADCHGIDKEDARRTDAPPLRYILADYDGDALAEDFRDGLKVGHPEMPQFQFGPKSTDLLLSYLMSIQE
;
A
#
# COMPACT_ATOMS: atom_id res chain seq x y z
N MET A 1 -30.33 -68.71 19.92
CA MET A 1 -29.03 -68.02 19.69
C MET A 1 -29.34 -66.63 19.22
N ARG A 2 -29.24 -65.65 20.12
CA ARG A 2 -29.62 -64.25 19.89
C ARG A 2 -28.31 -63.45 19.70
N ARG A 3 -28.01 -63.03 18.45
CA ARG A 3 -26.84 -62.21 18.14
C ARG A 3 -27.17 -60.76 18.43
N LEU A 4 -26.54 -60.17 19.43
CA LEU A 4 -26.49 -58.72 19.67
C LEU A 4 -25.54 -58.10 18.68
N ILE A 5 -26.05 -57.19 17.85
CA ILE A 5 -25.23 -56.33 16.96
C ILE A 5 -25.06 -55.03 17.71
N TYR A 6 -23.83 -54.76 18.18
CA TYR A 6 -23.43 -53.45 18.71
C TYR A 6 -23.16 -52.49 17.54
N ALA A 7 -24.02 -51.52 17.38
CA ALA A 7 -23.78 -50.42 16.46
C ALA A 7 -22.79 -49.43 17.12
N LEU A 8 -21.60 -49.34 16.57
CA LEU A 8 -20.62 -48.29 16.87
C LEU A 8 -21.07 -47.00 16.23
N VAL A 9 -21.51 -46.04 17.04
CA VAL A 9 -21.76 -44.65 16.62
C VAL A 9 -20.45 -43.89 16.71
N PRO A 10 -19.95 -43.30 15.60
CA PRO A 10 -18.76 -42.48 15.68
C PRO A 10 -19.13 -41.11 16.32
N LEU A 11 -18.49 -40.84 17.45
CA LEU A 11 -18.57 -39.58 18.18
C LEU A 11 -17.70 -38.53 17.42
N SER A 12 -18.29 -37.83 16.50
CA SER A 12 -17.64 -36.67 15.84
C SER A 12 -17.70 -35.48 16.79
N LEU A 13 -16.57 -35.17 17.45
CA LEU A 13 -16.38 -33.90 18.16
C LEU A 13 -16.19 -32.76 17.15
N PRO A 14 -17.00 -31.70 17.22
CA PRO A 14 -16.68 -30.48 16.47
C PRO A 14 -15.49 -29.79 17.14
N LEU A 15 -14.38 -29.63 16.41
CA LEU A 15 -13.29 -28.72 16.75
C LEU A 15 -13.82 -27.29 16.65
N MET A 16 -14.41 -26.79 17.74
CA MET A 16 -14.63 -25.36 17.92
C MET A 16 -13.27 -24.71 18.11
N GLY A 17 -12.67 -24.23 17.01
CA GLY A 17 -11.54 -23.33 17.05
C GLY A 17 -11.97 -22.04 17.72
N CYS A 18 -11.56 -21.81 18.97
CA CYS A 18 -11.65 -20.52 19.60
C CYS A 18 -10.72 -19.56 18.85
N VAL A 19 -11.28 -18.74 17.96
CA VAL A 19 -10.62 -17.52 17.51
C VAL A 19 -10.61 -16.60 18.72
N GLN A 20 -9.50 -16.57 19.46
CA GLN A 20 -9.28 -15.60 20.53
C GLN A 20 -8.96 -14.27 19.83
N THR A 21 -9.97 -13.44 19.63
CA THR A 21 -9.77 -12.03 19.32
C THR A 21 -9.14 -11.38 20.56
N SER A 22 -7.93 -10.82 20.37
CA SER A 22 -7.25 -10.09 21.44
C SER A 22 -8.11 -8.89 21.85
N PRO A 23 -8.31 -8.60 23.14
CA PRO A 23 -9.05 -7.42 23.58
C PRO A 23 -8.37 -6.10 23.19
N TYR A 24 -7.14 -6.14 22.71
CA TYR A 24 -6.36 -4.99 22.22
C TYR A 24 -6.62 -4.62 20.75
N GLU A 25 -7.22 -5.51 19.95
CA GLU A 25 -7.45 -5.24 18.51
C GLU A 25 -8.36 -4.03 18.25
N PRO A 26 -9.48 -3.83 18.97
CA PRO A 26 -10.34 -2.66 18.72
C PRO A 26 -9.68 -1.33 19.10
N GLU A 27 -8.89 -1.31 20.19
CA GLU A 27 -8.21 -0.10 20.66
C GLU A 27 -7.10 0.35 19.68
N ILE A 28 -6.33 -0.60 19.15
CA ILE A 28 -5.32 -0.32 18.12
C ILE A 28 -5.97 0.15 16.82
N ALA A 29 -7.08 -0.46 16.42
CA ALA A 29 -7.81 -0.05 15.22
C ALA A 29 -8.38 1.38 15.35
N GLU A 30 -8.88 1.75 16.53
CA GLU A 30 -9.37 3.11 16.80
C GLU A 30 -8.23 4.14 16.78
N LEU A 31 -7.07 3.84 17.38
CA LEU A 31 -5.89 4.69 17.35
C LEU A 31 -5.36 4.89 15.93
N GLN A 32 -5.27 3.83 15.16
CA GLN A 32 -4.86 3.89 13.74
C GLN A 32 -5.86 4.68 12.90
N ALA A 33 -7.17 4.52 13.17
CA ALA A 33 -8.21 5.29 12.49
C ALA A 33 -8.13 6.79 12.84
N GLN A 34 -7.81 7.15 14.08
CA GLN A 34 -7.63 8.54 14.51
C GLN A 34 -6.38 9.15 13.86
N GLU A 35 -5.26 8.43 13.87
CA GLU A 35 -4.02 8.87 13.24
C GLU A 35 -4.19 9.04 11.72
N ALA A 36 -4.83 8.09 11.06
CA ALA A 36 -5.18 8.20 9.65
C ALA A 36 -6.13 9.39 9.39
N GLN A 37 -7.02 9.73 10.32
CA GLN A 37 -7.92 10.88 10.22
C GLN A 37 -7.18 12.21 10.34
N GLU A 38 -6.24 12.33 11.26
CA GLU A 38 -5.40 13.53 11.42
C GLU A 38 -4.51 13.75 10.18
N LEU A 39 -4.04 12.67 9.56
CA LEU A 39 -3.26 12.70 8.32
C LEU A 39 -4.13 12.93 7.06
N GLY A 40 -5.45 12.94 7.19
CA GLY A 40 -6.39 13.07 6.07
C GLY A 40 -6.41 11.88 5.12
N LEU A 41 -5.99 10.71 5.61
CA LEU A 41 -5.92 9.44 4.86
C LEU A 41 -7.15 8.57 5.06
N THR A 42 -8.10 9.01 5.92
CA THR A 42 -9.21 8.18 6.32
C THR A 42 -10.32 8.08 5.29
N GLY A 43 -10.67 6.85 5.02
CA GLY A 43 -11.94 6.48 4.47
C GLY A 43 -12.01 6.45 2.95
N LEU A 44 -10.90 6.65 2.25
CA LEU A 44 -10.87 6.40 0.82
C LEU A 44 -10.68 4.89 0.58
N PRO A 45 -11.42 4.28 -0.34
CA PRO A 45 -11.09 2.95 -0.85
C PRO A 45 -9.66 2.94 -1.43
N VAL A 46 -8.91 1.86 -1.22
CA VAL A 46 -7.53 1.71 -1.74
C VAL A 46 -7.42 2.03 -3.24
N ALA A 47 -8.41 1.63 -4.03
CA ALA A 47 -8.44 1.93 -5.45
C ALA A 47 -8.53 3.44 -5.75
N GLU A 48 -9.22 4.20 -4.90
CA GLU A 48 -9.32 5.66 -5.04
C GLU A 48 -8.02 6.36 -4.63
N GLU A 49 -7.36 5.88 -3.56
CA GLU A 49 -6.02 6.37 -3.16
C GLU A 49 -5.00 6.17 -4.27
N ILE A 50 -4.97 4.99 -4.89
CA ILE A 50 -4.10 4.67 -6.03
C ILE A 50 -4.39 5.60 -7.20
N GLU A 51 -5.65 5.84 -7.54
CA GLU A 51 -6.01 6.74 -8.65
C GLU A 51 -5.64 8.19 -8.36
N LEU A 52 -5.82 8.68 -7.14
CA LEU A 52 -5.37 10.01 -6.74
C LEU A 52 -3.83 10.12 -6.80
N GLY A 53 -3.13 9.09 -6.34
CA GLY A 53 -1.67 9.01 -6.47
C GLY A 53 -1.21 8.98 -7.93
N ARG A 54 -1.93 8.27 -8.78
CA ARG A 54 -1.72 8.29 -10.24
C ARG A 54 -1.86 9.69 -10.83
N GLN A 55 -2.85 10.47 -10.39
CA GLN A 55 -3.03 11.85 -10.84
C GLN A 55 -1.88 12.75 -10.38
N VAL A 56 -1.36 12.57 -9.17
CA VAL A 56 -0.13 13.26 -8.73
C VAL A 56 1.03 12.91 -9.65
N ALA A 57 1.27 11.64 -9.90
CA ALA A 57 2.33 11.19 -10.80
C ALA A 57 2.16 11.72 -12.23
N ALA A 58 0.94 11.67 -12.76
CA ALA A 58 0.64 12.18 -14.10
C ALA A 58 0.89 13.69 -14.24
N SER A 59 0.60 14.47 -13.20
CA SER A 59 0.79 15.92 -13.22
C SER A 59 2.23 16.37 -12.97
N GLN A 60 3.02 15.59 -12.22
CA GLN A 60 4.35 16.02 -11.77
C GLN A 60 5.50 15.26 -12.46
N CYS A 61 5.26 14.04 -12.91
CA CYS A 61 6.32 13.13 -13.35
C CYS A 61 6.23 12.74 -14.82
N ALA A 62 5.04 12.84 -15.45
CA ALA A 62 4.78 12.32 -16.81
C ALA A 62 5.58 13.01 -17.93
N ASP A 63 6.12 14.19 -17.69
CA ASP A 63 6.95 14.87 -18.69
C ASP A 63 8.29 14.17 -18.92
N CYS A 64 8.76 13.40 -17.93
CA CYS A 64 10.04 12.71 -17.99
C CYS A 64 9.86 11.19 -17.88
N HIS A 65 9.08 10.73 -16.90
CA HIS A 65 8.88 9.31 -16.58
C HIS A 65 7.68 8.71 -17.31
N GLY A 66 7.74 7.41 -17.58
CA GLY A 66 6.58 6.63 -17.99
C GLY A 66 5.64 6.40 -16.82
N ILE A 67 4.36 6.70 -17.01
CA ILE A 67 3.27 6.45 -16.07
C ILE A 67 2.67 5.09 -16.42
N ASP A 68 2.21 4.35 -15.44
CA ASP A 68 1.65 3.00 -15.60
C ASP A 68 2.61 2.08 -16.38
N LYS A 69 2.18 1.57 -17.53
CA LYS A 69 2.96 0.67 -18.40
C LYS A 69 3.68 1.40 -19.53
N GLU A 70 3.57 2.72 -19.59
CA GLU A 70 4.20 3.50 -20.66
C GLU A 70 5.71 3.58 -20.47
N ASP A 71 6.43 3.69 -21.58
CA ASP A 71 7.85 3.96 -21.53
C ASP A 71 8.10 5.44 -21.20
N ALA A 72 9.26 5.71 -20.60
CA ALA A 72 9.63 7.07 -20.25
C ALA A 72 9.87 7.90 -21.53
N ARG A 73 9.49 9.17 -21.45
CA ARG A 73 9.72 10.13 -22.54
C ARG A 73 11.19 10.55 -22.65
N ARG A 74 11.92 10.46 -21.54
CA ARG A 74 13.35 10.75 -21.48
C ARG A 74 14.13 9.45 -21.25
N THR A 75 15.27 9.35 -21.89
CA THR A 75 16.14 8.17 -21.77
C THR A 75 16.91 8.09 -20.46
N ASP A 76 17.01 9.20 -19.73
CA ASP A 76 17.67 9.33 -18.43
C ASP A 76 16.70 9.29 -17.24
N ALA A 77 15.41 9.10 -17.49
CA ALA A 77 14.38 8.95 -16.49
C ALA A 77 13.75 7.55 -16.60
N PRO A 78 13.87 6.68 -15.59
CA PRO A 78 13.26 5.35 -15.66
C PRO A 78 11.73 5.44 -15.62
N PRO A 79 10.99 4.50 -16.24
CA PRO A 79 9.55 4.37 -16.00
C PRO A 79 9.27 4.16 -14.52
N LEU A 80 8.18 4.77 -14.02
CA LEU A 80 7.85 4.73 -12.58
C LEU A 80 7.65 3.31 -12.04
N ARG A 81 7.27 2.35 -12.87
CA ARG A 81 7.10 0.94 -12.51
C ARG A 81 8.38 0.21 -12.07
N TYR A 82 9.56 0.84 -12.23
CA TYR A 82 10.84 0.25 -11.84
C TYR A 82 11.55 1.03 -10.72
N ILE A 83 10.98 2.14 -10.26
CA ILE A 83 11.66 3.04 -9.31
C ILE A 83 11.94 2.37 -7.97
N LEU A 84 11.01 1.58 -7.43
CA LEU A 84 11.21 0.94 -6.13
C LEU A 84 12.14 -0.30 -6.18
N ALA A 85 12.67 -0.66 -7.36
CA ALA A 85 13.78 -1.61 -7.44
C ALA A 85 15.10 -0.99 -6.93
N ASP A 86 15.27 0.33 -7.10
CA ASP A 86 16.49 1.05 -6.76
C ASP A 86 16.35 1.91 -5.49
N TYR A 87 15.12 2.19 -5.04
CA TYR A 87 14.81 3.04 -3.90
C TYR A 87 13.92 2.34 -2.89
N ASP A 88 14.26 2.48 -1.62
CA ASP A 88 13.36 2.15 -0.53
C ASP A 88 12.18 3.13 -0.50
N GLY A 89 10.94 2.60 -0.42
CA GLY A 89 9.73 3.41 -0.50
C GLY A 89 9.59 4.40 0.65
N ASP A 90 9.95 4.02 1.87
CA ASP A 90 9.86 4.88 3.05
C ASP A 90 10.89 6.01 2.98
N ALA A 91 12.12 5.70 2.59
CA ALA A 91 13.17 6.69 2.38
C ALA A 91 12.78 7.69 1.28
N LEU A 92 12.21 7.21 0.16
CA LEU A 92 11.72 8.06 -0.91
C LEU A 92 10.58 8.98 -0.44
N ALA A 93 9.71 8.48 0.45
CA ALA A 93 8.64 9.28 1.04
C ALA A 93 9.19 10.41 1.92
N GLU A 94 10.18 10.12 2.75
CA GLU A 94 10.86 11.14 3.58
C GLU A 94 11.53 12.19 2.71
N ASP A 95 12.28 11.79 1.69
CA ASP A 95 12.95 12.69 0.76
C ASP A 95 11.95 13.64 0.07
N PHE A 96 10.79 13.14 -0.34
CA PHE A 96 9.75 13.97 -0.94
C PHE A 96 9.08 14.93 0.05
N ARG A 97 8.89 14.53 1.32
CA ARG A 97 8.35 15.42 2.36
C ARG A 97 9.34 16.52 2.73
N ASP A 98 10.61 16.18 2.83
CA ASP A 98 11.69 17.09 3.20
C ASP A 98 12.13 17.98 2.01
N GLY A 99 11.65 17.68 0.80
CA GLY A 99 12.03 18.40 -0.40
C GLY A 99 13.47 18.15 -0.80
N LEU A 100 13.98 16.95 -0.57
CA LEU A 100 15.31 16.56 -1.01
C LEU A 100 15.31 16.22 -2.50
N LYS A 101 16.45 16.40 -3.12
CA LYS A 101 16.63 16.03 -4.52
C LYS A 101 16.92 14.55 -4.61
N VAL A 102 16.04 13.80 -5.26
CA VAL A 102 16.19 12.37 -5.48
C VAL A 102 16.58 12.07 -6.93
N GLY A 103 17.17 10.92 -7.16
CA GLY A 103 17.51 10.46 -8.51
C GLY A 103 18.66 11.23 -9.17
N HIS A 104 18.48 11.58 -10.44
CA HIS A 104 19.53 12.21 -11.26
C HIS A 104 19.49 13.77 -11.18
N PRO A 105 20.59 14.45 -11.56
CA PRO A 105 20.71 15.91 -11.43
C PRO A 105 19.63 16.73 -12.17
N GLU A 106 19.09 16.21 -13.24
CA GLU A 106 18.05 16.86 -14.05
C GLU A 106 16.64 16.70 -13.48
N MET A 107 16.45 15.81 -12.49
CA MET A 107 15.16 15.67 -11.84
C MET A 107 14.85 16.92 -11.02
N PRO A 108 13.68 17.53 -11.17
CA PRO A 108 13.26 18.64 -10.34
C PRO A 108 13.21 18.25 -8.86
N GLN A 109 13.45 19.21 -8.00
CA GLN A 109 13.24 19.05 -6.58
C GLN A 109 11.75 19.22 -6.28
N PHE A 110 11.14 18.20 -5.71
CA PHE A 110 9.74 18.23 -5.28
C PHE A 110 9.66 18.26 -3.76
N GLN A 111 8.70 19.01 -3.25
CA GLN A 111 8.32 18.95 -1.85
C GLN A 111 6.81 18.73 -1.77
N PHE A 112 6.40 17.53 -1.41
CA PHE A 112 4.99 17.19 -1.28
C PHE A 112 4.56 17.26 0.18
N GLY A 113 3.31 17.69 0.41
CA GLY A 113 2.68 17.52 1.71
C GLY A 113 2.46 16.04 2.03
N PRO A 114 2.28 15.67 3.31
CA PRO A 114 2.16 14.27 3.75
C PRO A 114 1.15 13.48 2.93
N LYS A 115 -0.06 14.00 2.77
CA LYS A 115 -1.13 13.34 2.01
C LYS A 115 -0.75 13.05 0.55
N SER A 116 -0.15 14.02 -0.14
CA SER A 116 0.25 13.84 -1.55
C SER A 116 1.38 12.83 -1.68
N THR A 117 2.30 12.79 -0.71
CA THR A 117 3.37 11.80 -0.65
C THR A 117 2.79 10.39 -0.48
N ASP A 118 1.89 10.19 0.47
CA ASP A 118 1.31 8.88 0.75
C ASP A 118 0.47 8.36 -0.42
N LEU A 119 -0.32 9.23 -1.06
CA LEU A 119 -1.05 8.89 -2.28
C LEU A 119 -0.10 8.49 -3.42
N LEU A 120 0.97 9.27 -3.63
CA LEU A 120 1.98 8.96 -4.64
C LEU A 120 2.65 7.61 -4.36
N LEU A 121 3.03 7.34 -3.11
CA LEU A 121 3.59 6.05 -2.71
C LEU A 121 2.62 4.89 -2.94
N SER A 122 1.35 5.03 -2.56
CA SER A 122 0.33 4.01 -2.82
C SER A 122 0.24 3.66 -4.31
N TYR A 123 0.28 4.66 -5.17
CA TYR A 123 0.32 4.45 -6.61
C TYR A 123 1.63 3.77 -7.05
N LEU A 124 2.79 4.28 -6.65
CA LEU A 124 4.09 3.69 -7.02
C LEU A 124 4.17 2.22 -6.63
N MET A 125 3.78 1.88 -5.41
CA MET A 125 3.75 0.49 -4.93
C MET A 125 2.81 -0.40 -5.75
N SER A 126 1.71 0.15 -6.26
CA SER A 126 0.71 -0.62 -7.02
C SER A 126 1.15 -1.00 -8.44
N ILE A 127 2.15 -0.32 -9.01
CA ILE A 127 2.57 -0.49 -10.40
C ILE A 127 3.94 -1.15 -10.57
N GLN A 128 4.63 -1.51 -9.49
CA GLN A 128 5.97 -2.11 -9.58
C GLN A 128 5.96 -3.46 -10.30
N GLU A 129 7.00 -3.73 -11.11
CA GLU A 129 7.22 -4.97 -11.87
C GLU A 129 8.52 -5.66 -11.46
#